data_8f4d777cd92b014ec4ffd45f9319c2ba
#
_entry.id   8f4d777cd92b014ec4ffd45f9319c2ba
#
_cell.length_a   1.000
_cell.length_b   1.000
_cell.length_c   1.000
_cell.angle_alpha   90.00
_cell.angle_beta   90.00
_cell.angle_gamma   90.00
#
_symmetry.space_group_name_H-M   'P 1'
#
loop_
_entity.id
_entity.type
_entity.pdbx_description
1 polymer ?
#
loop_
_entity_poly.entity_id
_entity_poly.type
_entity_poly.pdbx_seq_one_letter_code
_entity_poly.pdbx_strand_id
1 'polypeptide(L)'
;IGFGLRQQAVADKKDGLPIDYVDPKEGNFSLTECVSVVDKKDSGKKKLALEMAECIIKKGRTDLIKTYPIPIYNGEDESSENKSGNPKVFKEKLTLDLLEKHQELSESAK
;
A
#
# COMPACT_ATOMS: atom_id res chain seq x y z
N ILE A 1 13.39 -1.36 17.86
CA ILE A 1 12.81 -2.22 16.80
C ILE A 1 11.35 -1.85 16.65
N GLY A 2 10.91 -1.67 15.40
CA GLY A 2 9.52 -1.34 15.09
C GLY A 2 9.06 -2.04 13.81
N PHE A 3 7.75 -2.07 13.61
CA PHE A 3 7.15 -2.48 12.35
C PHE A 3 6.87 -1.25 11.51
N GLY A 4 7.14 -1.32 10.21
CA GLY A 4 6.93 -0.22 9.30
C GLY A 4 6.83 -0.65 7.85
N LEU A 5 6.69 0.31 6.97
CA LEU A 5 6.67 0.07 5.54
C LEU A 5 8.10 0.03 5.00
N ARG A 6 8.43 -0.98 4.19
CA ARG A 6 9.75 -1.11 3.58
C ARG A 6 10.14 0.14 2.78
N GLN A 7 9.22 0.68 1.98
CA GLN A 7 9.49 1.87 1.18
C GLN A 7 9.93 3.08 2.03
N GLN A 8 9.34 3.24 3.21
CA GLN A 8 9.74 4.29 4.15
C GLN A 8 11.16 4.06 4.65
N ALA A 9 11.48 2.83 5.08
CA ALA A 9 12.82 2.48 5.54
C ALA A 9 13.88 2.64 4.44
N VAL A 10 13.56 2.29 3.20
CA VAL A 10 14.45 2.49 2.05
C VAL A 10 14.69 3.97 1.79
N ALA A 11 13.65 4.80 1.84
CA ALA A 11 13.77 6.24 1.65
C ALA A 11 14.60 6.88 2.76
N ASP A 12 14.27 6.61 4.01
CA ASP A 12 14.96 7.15 5.18
C ASP A 12 16.47 6.74 5.23
N LYS A 13 16.76 5.50 4.82
CA LYS A 13 18.15 5.05 4.70
C LYS A 13 18.91 5.79 3.59
N LYS A 14 18.27 6.07 2.46
CA LYS A 14 18.85 6.89 1.38
C LYS A 14 19.11 8.32 1.81
N ASP A 15 18.26 8.86 2.67
CA ASP A 15 18.41 10.19 3.26
C ASP A 15 19.46 10.25 4.38
N GLY A 16 20.13 9.14 4.65
CA GLY A 16 21.26 9.06 5.61
C GLY A 16 20.84 8.84 7.05
N LEU A 17 19.59 8.49 7.32
CA LEU A 17 19.18 8.13 8.67
C LEU A 17 19.81 6.79 9.09
N PRO A 18 20.24 6.65 10.36
CA PRO A 18 20.89 5.44 10.86
C PRO A 18 19.90 4.32 11.15
N ILE A 19 19.16 3.92 10.11
CA ILE A 19 18.17 2.85 10.19
C ILE A 19 18.50 1.73 9.19
N ASP A 20 18.00 0.55 9.47
CA ASP A 20 18.03 -0.59 8.57
C ASP A 20 16.74 -1.39 8.71
N TYR A 21 16.50 -2.29 7.78
CA TYR A 21 15.31 -3.13 7.78
C TYR A 21 15.68 -4.60 7.54
N VAL A 22 14.88 -5.48 8.11
CA VAL A 22 15.03 -6.92 7.98
C VAL A 22 13.70 -7.52 7.58
N ASP A 23 13.73 -8.39 6.58
CA ASP A 23 12.57 -9.20 6.25
C ASP A 23 12.48 -10.39 7.20
N PRO A 24 11.35 -10.59 7.87
CA PRO A 24 11.13 -11.77 8.68
C PRO A 24 11.11 -13.03 7.78
N LYS A 25 11.61 -14.13 8.31
CA LYS A 25 11.60 -15.43 7.60
C LYS A 25 10.18 -15.90 7.28
N GLU A 26 9.23 -15.53 8.10
CA GLU A 26 7.80 -15.80 7.95
C GLU A 26 7.22 -15.11 6.72
N GLY A 27 7.86 -14.05 6.24
CA GLY A 27 7.46 -13.24 5.09
C GLY A 27 6.75 -11.95 5.48
N ASN A 28 6.51 -11.12 4.49
CA ASN A 28 5.86 -9.82 4.60
C ASN A 28 4.54 -9.80 3.81
N PHE A 29 3.58 -9.05 4.32
CA PHE A 29 2.35 -8.76 3.61
C PHE A 29 2.52 -7.48 2.78
N SER A 30 1.98 -7.49 1.56
CA SER A 30 1.84 -6.29 0.76
C SER A 30 0.56 -5.57 1.14
N LEU A 31 0.68 -4.25 1.35
CA LEU A 31 -0.46 -3.36 1.53
C LEU A 31 -0.77 -2.68 0.19
N THR A 32 -2.03 -2.69 -0.18
CA THR A 32 -2.51 -2.04 -1.39
C THR A 32 -3.07 -0.68 -1.04
N GLU A 33 -2.58 0.36 -1.69
CA GLU A 33 -3.16 1.68 -1.61
C GLU A 33 -4.20 1.87 -2.71
N CYS A 34 -5.27 2.56 -2.39
CA CYS A 34 -6.40 2.75 -3.29
C CYS A 34 -6.80 4.22 -3.36
N VAL A 35 -7.24 4.65 -4.53
CA VAL A 35 -7.97 5.88 -4.69
C VAL A 35 -9.47 5.58 -4.76
N SER A 36 -10.28 6.28 -3.97
CA SER A 36 -11.72 6.10 -3.92
C SER A 36 -12.45 7.41 -4.13
N VAL A 37 -13.58 7.36 -4.81
CA VAL A 37 -14.45 8.51 -5.03
C VAL A 37 -15.66 8.41 -4.11
N VAL A 38 -15.80 9.39 -3.20
CA VAL A 38 -16.95 9.47 -2.29
C VAL A 38 -18.16 10.01 -3.04
N ASP A 39 -19.27 9.30 -2.99
CA ASP A 39 -20.53 9.74 -3.60
C ASP A 39 -21.25 10.75 -2.69
N LYS A 40 -21.19 12.02 -3.06
CA LYS A 40 -21.84 13.12 -2.34
C LYS A 40 -23.19 13.53 -2.98
N LYS A 41 -23.76 12.72 -3.84
CA LYS A 41 -25.03 12.98 -4.58
C LYS A 41 -25.00 14.22 -5.50
N ASP A 42 -23.84 14.82 -5.72
CA ASP A 42 -23.62 15.94 -6.65
C ASP A 42 -22.96 15.38 -7.91
N SER A 43 -23.71 15.32 -9.01
CA SER A 43 -23.25 14.70 -10.26
C SER A 43 -22.05 15.41 -10.88
N GLY A 44 -21.97 16.73 -10.78
CA GLY A 44 -20.85 17.52 -11.31
C GLY A 44 -19.56 17.26 -10.55
N LYS A 45 -19.62 17.26 -9.24
CA LYS A 45 -18.49 16.95 -8.37
C LYS A 45 -18.06 15.49 -8.49
N LYS A 46 -19.02 14.57 -8.65
CA LYS A 46 -18.71 13.15 -8.87
C LYS A 46 -17.93 12.95 -10.18
N LYS A 47 -18.37 13.59 -11.27
CA LYS A 47 -17.66 13.52 -12.55
C LYS A 47 -16.23 14.05 -12.43
N LEU A 48 -16.02 15.21 -11.82
CA LEU A 48 -14.70 15.77 -11.60
C LEU A 48 -13.81 14.85 -10.73
N ALA A 49 -14.36 14.30 -9.67
CA ALA A 49 -13.63 13.38 -8.79
C ALA A 49 -13.21 12.09 -9.52
N LEU A 50 -14.05 11.56 -10.40
CA LEU A 50 -13.71 10.42 -11.26
C LEU A 50 -12.58 10.78 -12.25
N GLU A 51 -12.65 11.93 -12.90
CA GLU A 51 -11.60 12.41 -13.80
C GLU A 51 -10.26 12.59 -13.07
N MET A 52 -10.29 13.11 -11.84
CA MET A 52 -9.11 13.23 -10.99
C MET A 52 -8.53 11.86 -10.61
N ALA A 53 -9.38 10.91 -10.18
CA ALA A 53 -8.96 9.56 -9.85
C ALA A 53 -8.33 8.86 -11.07
N GLU A 54 -8.94 8.99 -12.23
CA GLU A 54 -8.41 8.47 -13.49
C GLU A 54 -7.07 9.11 -13.86
N CYS A 55 -6.91 10.41 -13.64
CA CYS A 55 -5.66 11.11 -13.87
C CYS A 55 -4.55 10.60 -12.94
N ILE A 56 -4.83 10.39 -11.66
CA ILE A 56 -3.89 9.80 -10.70
C ILE A 56 -3.45 8.41 -11.16
N ILE A 57 -4.41 7.55 -11.52
CA ILE A 57 -4.13 6.17 -11.92
C ILE A 57 -3.34 6.10 -13.24
N LYS A 58 -3.74 6.87 -14.25
CA LYS A 58 -3.15 6.77 -15.59
C LYS A 58 -1.92 7.64 -15.77
N LYS A 59 -2.02 8.94 -15.43
CA LYS A 59 -0.95 9.91 -15.66
C LYS A 59 0.04 10.01 -14.52
N GLY A 60 -0.43 9.84 -13.28
CA GLY A 60 0.39 9.87 -12.08
C GLY A 60 1.21 8.60 -11.88
N ARG A 61 0.95 7.52 -12.63
CA ARG A 61 1.60 6.22 -12.40
C ARG A 61 3.12 6.29 -12.50
N THR A 62 3.65 7.05 -13.42
CA THR A 62 5.10 7.22 -13.61
C THR A 62 5.79 7.79 -12.36
N ASP A 63 5.10 8.62 -11.60
CA ASP A 63 5.61 9.16 -10.34
C ASP A 63 5.27 8.27 -9.16
N LEU A 64 4.08 7.70 -9.15
CA LEU A 64 3.64 6.78 -8.10
C LEU A 64 4.52 5.53 -8.01
N ILE A 65 5.01 4.98 -9.11
CA ILE A 65 5.87 3.79 -9.11
C ILE A 65 7.20 4.02 -8.40
N LYS A 66 7.64 5.26 -8.27
CA LYS A 66 8.86 5.62 -7.53
C LYS A 66 8.68 5.45 -6.01
N THR A 67 7.46 5.71 -5.52
CA THR A 67 7.11 5.60 -4.11
C THR A 67 6.44 4.26 -3.79
N TYR A 68 5.62 3.76 -4.73
CA TYR A 68 4.88 2.50 -4.62
C TYR A 68 5.34 1.54 -5.72
N PRO A 69 6.52 0.94 -5.57
CA PRO A 69 7.23 0.26 -6.65
C PRO A 69 6.71 -1.13 -6.99
N ILE A 70 5.65 -1.59 -6.33
CA ILE A 70 5.03 -2.88 -6.67
C ILE A 70 4.26 -2.71 -7.98
N PRO A 71 4.62 -3.47 -9.03
CA PRO A 71 3.96 -3.38 -10.33
C PRO A 71 2.50 -3.85 -10.23
N ILE A 72 1.60 -3.10 -10.85
CA ILE A 72 0.17 -3.44 -10.96
C ILE A 72 -0.30 -3.52 -12.41
N TYR A 73 0.51 -3.06 -13.34
CA TYR A 73 0.23 -3.11 -14.78
C TYR A 73 1.25 -3.98 -15.52
N ASN A 74 0.81 -4.58 -16.62
CA ASN A 74 1.69 -5.33 -17.50
C ASN A 74 2.79 -4.42 -18.09
N GLY A 75 4.04 -4.88 -18.02
CA GLY A 75 5.20 -4.14 -18.50
C GLY A 75 5.84 -3.20 -17.49
N GLU A 76 5.37 -3.16 -16.25
CA GLU A 76 6.08 -2.51 -15.15
C GLU A 76 7.06 -3.50 -14.51
N ASP A 77 8.28 -3.05 -14.29
CA ASP A 77 9.31 -3.83 -13.60
C ASP A 77 9.34 -3.54 -12.10
N GLU A 78 9.45 -4.58 -11.31
CA GLU A 78 9.62 -4.46 -9.86
C GLU A 78 11.08 -4.09 -9.55
N SER A 79 11.29 -2.99 -8.82
CA SER A 79 12.62 -2.64 -8.38
C SER A 79 13.15 -3.64 -7.36
N SER A 80 14.40 -4.07 -7.51
CA SER A 80 15.02 -5.06 -6.63
C SER A 80 15.08 -4.63 -5.16
N GLU A 81 15.18 -3.34 -4.88
CA GLU A 81 15.26 -2.80 -3.51
C GLU A 81 13.95 -2.93 -2.73
N ASN A 82 12.83 -2.94 -3.45
CA ASN A 82 11.51 -3.00 -2.87
C ASN A 82 10.87 -4.40 -2.93
N LYS A 83 11.57 -5.34 -3.54
CA LYS A 83 11.09 -6.72 -3.68
C LYS A 83 11.18 -7.46 -2.35
N SER A 84 10.05 -7.92 -1.83
CA SER A 84 10.04 -8.83 -0.69
C SER A 84 10.54 -10.22 -1.09
N GLY A 85 11.46 -10.77 -0.31
CA GLY A 85 11.98 -12.12 -0.54
C GLY A 85 10.95 -13.23 -0.34
N ASN A 86 9.89 -12.98 0.43
CA ASN A 86 8.85 -13.95 0.73
C ASN A 86 7.49 -13.25 0.92
N PRO A 87 6.88 -12.77 -0.18
CA PRO A 87 5.60 -12.10 -0.10
C PRO A 87 4.50 -13.05 0.36
N LYS A 88 3.68 -12.60 1.30
CA LYS A 88 2.51 -13.31 1.79
C LYS A 88 1.24 -12.64 1.29
N VAL A 89 0.26 -13.45 0.98
CA VAL A 89 -1.08 -13.00 0.63
C VAL A 89 -2.04 -13.50 1.69
N PHE A 90 -2.94 -12.64 2.15
CA PHE A 90 -4.03 -13.06 3.01
C PHE A 90 -4.92 -14.04 2.25
N LYS A 91 -5.13 -15.22 2.85
CA LYS A 91 -5.99 -16.25 2.27
C LYS A 91 -7.47 -15.94 2.44
N GLU A 92 -7.78 -15.19 3.47
CA GLU A 92 -9.15 -14.81 3.81
C GLU A 92 -9.55 -13.57 3.04
N LYS A 93 -10.79 -13.57 2.54
CA LYS A 93 -11.35 -12.40 1.91
C LYS A 93 -11.57 -11.32 2.96
N LEU A 94 -11.09 -10.11 2.71
CA LEU A 94 -11.31 -8.98 3.60
C LEU A 94 -12.81 -8.62 3.62
N THR A 95 -13.44 -8.86 4.78
CA THR A 95 -14.85 -8.55 5.04
C THR A 95 -14.96 -7.60 6.23
N LEU A 96 -16.12 -6.96 6.40
CA LEU A 96 -16.38 -6.12 7.55
C LEU A 96 -16.30 -6.92 8.86
N ASP A 97 -16.91 -8.10 8.89
CA ASP A 97 -16.90 -8.99 10.07
C ASP A 97 -15.46 -9.39 10.49
N LEU A 98 -14.59 -9.65 9.50
CA LEU A 98 -13.20 -9.95 9.77
C LEU A 98 -12.47 -8.75 10.37
N LEU A 99 -12.75 -7.55 9.86
CA LEU A 99 -12.15 -6.31 10.36
C LEU A 99 -12.59 -6.03 11.81
N GLU A 100 -13.88 -6.15 12.10
CA GLU A 100 -14.45 -5.98 13.45
C GLU A 100 -13.82 -6.98 14.44
N LYS A 101 -13.75 -8.25 14.06
CA LYS A 101 -13.09 -9.29 14.88
C LYS A 101 -11.63 -8.98 15.18
N HIS A 102 -10.88 -8.49 14.21
CA HIS A 102 -9.47 -8.10 14.40
C HIS A 102 -9.35 -6.89 15.33
N GLN A 103 -10.28 -5.94 15.24
CA GLN A 103 -10.33 -4.80 16.14
C GLN A 103 -10.58 -5.23 17.58
N GLU A 104 -11.58 -6.08 17.82
CA GLU A 104 -11.89 -6.64 19.15
C GLU A 104 -10.68 -7.37 19.74
N LEU A 105 -9.99 -8.20 18.95
CA LEU A 105 -8.78 -8.91 19.38
C LEU A 105 -7.65 -7.94 19.75
N SER A 106 -7.47 -6.89 19.00
CA SER A 106 -6.47 -5.85 19.27
C SER A 106 -6.78 -5.07 20.55
N GLU A 107 -8.05 -4.79 20.83
CA GLU A 107 -8.49 -4.11 22.04
C GLU A 107 -8.35 -5.00 23.29
N SER A 108 -8.61 -6.29 23.15
CA SER A 108 -8.47 -7.26 24.24
C SER A 108 -7.01 -7.57 24.60
N ALA A 109 -6.07 -7.25 23.73
CA ALA A 109 -4.64 -7.49 23.93
C ALA A 109 -3.90 -6.32 24.61
N LYS A 110 -4.59 -5.22 24.92
CA LYS A 110 -4.06 -4.06 25.67
C LYS A 110 -4.18 -4.27 27.16
#